data_7380740f1c5053b50f67bb79735dc948
#
_entry.id   7380740f1c5053b50f67bb79735dc948
#
_cell.length_a   1.000
_cell.length_b   1.000
_cell.length_c   1.000
_cell.angle_alpha   90.00
_cell.angle_beta   90.00
_cell.angle_gamma   90.00
#
_symmetry.space_group_name_H-M   'P 1'
#
loop_
_entity.id
_entity.type
_entity.pdbx_description
1 polymer ?
#
loop_
_entity_poly.entity_id
_entity_poly.type
_entity_poly.pdbx_seq_one_letter_code
_entity_poly.pdbx_strand_id
1 'polypeptide(L)'
;MNPPILHRSITSPAVLLMRAQGFSSELARACRALSTSSSSSSSKPGPSSSSRRGRLSSATSLYLGHQTFRPPRRTMSSTPSRRSLNIDNINPHVKEAQYAVRGELAIKSEEYRHKLRYTDPPTPPEEPLPFDSVISANIGNPQQLDQKPITFFREVLALVEHPKLLENEEALKTHFGYKQDAINRARWLLKEVGSVGAYSQSMGAPAIRQSVANFIEQRDGFPAEKNDIYLTAGASSGVHSLLTVLCASPSTGVMIPIPQYPLYTATLALHDARAVPYYLDEQHGWDTNMAVIKESYEKAVAEGTDVRAIVVINPGNPTGASLSEWDVEDVIKFAAEKNLVIFADEVYQTNVFIGKFHSFKRALRILQQKEPGLYDHVELASLNSVSKGMVGECGHRAGYFELVGWDQEVQAQIYKLISIMLCPPVIGQCLLELVVNPPKKGDPSYHQYHEEYHSIKHGLQQRATALYDAFERMEGVEVGEPQGSMYLFPTIRLPEKAVQAAKDAGKNPDDFYCLRLLDATGICVVPGSGFGQKPDTLHFRTTFLAPGTDWIGRWTKFHHEFMDKYR
;
A
#
# COMPACT_ATOMS: atom_id res chain seq x y z
N MET A 1 43.48 31.31 36.93
CA MET A 1 43.27 32.75 36.83
C MET A 1 41.95 32.99 36.14
N ASN A 2 40.94 33.32 36.92
CA ASN A 2 39.63 33.83 36.51
C ASN A 2 39.65 35.36 36.61
N PRO A 3 38.58 36.09 36.25
CA PRO A 3 37.77 36.35 35.07
C PRO A 3 37.87 37.84 34.63
N PRO A 4 36.94 38.48 33.89
CA PRO A 4 35.71 38.97 34.47
C PRO A 4 34.42 38.93 33.60
N ILE A 5 33.34 38.91 34.32
CA ILE A 5 31.93 39.16 34.06
C ILE A 5 31.68 40.62 33.62
N LEU A 6 30.79 40.84 32.67
CA LEU A 6 30.05 42.11 32.60
C LEU A 6 28.58 41.90 32.11
N HIS A 7 27.71 42.58 32.81
CA HIS A 7 26.27 42.56 32.91
C HIS A 7 25.52 43.38 31.85
N ARG A 8 24.23 43.02 31.71
CA ARG A 8 23.03 43.84 31.35
C ARG A 8 22.78 44.09 29.88
N SER A 9 21.54 44.00 29.40
CA SER A 9 20.29 44.52 29.95
C SER A 9 19.06 43.85 29.35
N ILE A 10 18.05 43.75 30.18
CA ILE A 10 16.66 43.38 29.95
C ILE A 10 16.00 44.44 29.07
N THR A 11 15.30 44.05 28.00
CA THR A 11 14.19 44.83 27.45
C THR A 11 12.99 43.90 27.14
N SER A 12 11.88 44.40 27.62
CA SER A 12 10.54 43.83 27.78
C SER A 12 9.81 43.46 26.46
N PRO A 13 8.83 42.57 26.49
CA PRO A 13 8.08 42.08 25.31
C PRO A 13 6.82 42.92 25.08
N ALA A 14 6.85 43.83 24.13
CA ALA A 14 5.69 44.64 23.76
C ALA A 14 5.66 45.07 22.27
N VAL A 15 6.05 44.23 21.34
CA VAL A 15 5.81 44.49 19.89
C VAL A 15 5.65 43.16 19.13
N LEU A 16 4.62 42.39 19.42
CA LEU A 16 4.22 41.26 18.56
C LEU A 16 2.72 40.95 18.68
N LEU A 17 1.89 41.99 18.68
CA LEU A 17 0.44 41.82 18.77
C LEU A 17 -0.33 42.69 17.74
N MET A 18 0.16 42.82 16.52
CA MET A 18 -0.55 43.54 15.46
C MET A 18 -0.29 42.98 14.05
N ARG A 19 -0.41 41.66 13.84
CA ARG A 19 -0.48 41.07 12.48
C ARG A 19 -1.35 39.80 12.36
N ALA A 20 -2.26 39.57 13.31
CA ALA A 20 -3.14 38.40 13.27
C ALA A 20 -4.65 38.73 13.10
N GLN A 21 -5.00 39.90 12.57
CA GLN A 21 -6.43 40.26 12.37
C GLN A 21 -6.83 40.57 10.93
N GLY A 22 -6.02 40.24 9.92
CA GLY A 22 -6.31 40.54 8.51
C GLY A 22 -6.90 39.39 7.70
N PHE A 23 -6.87 38.13 8.11
CA PHE A 23 -7.22 36.97 7.27
C PHE A 23 -8.58 36.35 7.54
N SER A 24 -9.37 36.85 8.50
CA SER A 24 -10.67 36.26 8.87
C SER A 24 -11.88 36.86 8.13
N SER A 25 -11.74 37.94 7.39
CA SER A 25 -12.91 38.67 6.81
C SER A 25 -13.20 38.33 5.34
N GLU A 26 -12.28 37.79 4.58
CA GLU A 26 -12.54 37.45 3.17
C GLU A 26 -13.12 36.05 2.97
N LEU A 27 -12.73 35.07 3.78
CA LEU A 27 -13.35 33.73 3.72
C LEU A 27 -14.83 33.74 4.20
N ALA A 28 -15.19 34.66 5.11
CA ALA A 28 -16.57 34.81 5.58
C ALA A 28 -17.48 35.51 4.55
N ARG A 29 -16.93 36.25 3.60
CA ARG A 29 -17.70 36.89 2.50
C ARG A 29 -17.97 35.93 1.35
N ALA A 30 -17.10 34.99 1.06
CA ALA A 30 -17.29 33.99 0.01
C ALA A 30 -18.38 32.96 0.35
N CYS A 31 -18.55 32.63 1.64
CA CYS A 31 -19.59 31.70 2.07
C CYS A 31 -21.00 32.31 2.16
N ARG A 32 -21.16 33.65 2.15
CA ARG A 32 -22.46 34.32 2.19
C ARG A 32 -23.05 34.59 0.79
N ALA A 33 -22.30 34.48 -0.27
CA ALA A 33 -22.76 34.72 -1.63
C ALA A 33 -23.43 33.51 -2.30
N LEU A 34 -23.43 32.33 -1.69
CA LEU A 34 -24.04 31.10 -2.23
C LEU A 34 -25.33 30.65 -1.52
N SER A 35 -25.87 31.43 -0.58
CA SER A 35 -27.09 31.06 0.17
C SER A 35 -28.33 31.89 -0.10
N THR A 36 -28.35 32.69 -1.18
CA THR A 36 -29.55 33.46 -1.53
C THR A 36 -29.94 33.27 -2.99
N SER A 37 -30.54 32.12 -3.32
CA SER A 37 -31.47 31.99 -4.44
C SER A 37 -32.19 30.64 -4.38
N SER A 38 -33.31 30.57 -3.67
CA SER A 38 -34.50 29.81 -4.03
C SER A 38 -35.53 29.92 -2.93
N SER A 39 -36.46 30.82 -3.09
CA SER A 39 -37.76 30.81 -2.36
C SER A 39 -38.89 31.12 -3.32
N SER A 40 -40.00 30.46 -3.06
CA SER A 40 -41.36 30.61 -3.60
C SER A 40 -41.72 29.69 -4.78
N SER A 41 -42.67 28.79 -4.61
CA SER A 41 -44.08 29.04 -4.43
C SER A 41 -44.86 27.79 -3.99
N SER A 42 -45.79 28.08 -3.13
CA SER A 42 -46.88 27.37 -2.48
C SER A 42 -47.88 26.64 -3.41
N SER A 43 -48.44 25.51 -2.98
CA SER A 43 -49.90 25.31 -2.77
C SER A 43 -50.20 23.89 -2.26
N LYS A 44 -50.93 23.84 -1.15
CA LYS A 44 -51.77 22.73 -0.63
C LYS A 44 -53.23 22.98 -1.05
N PRO A 45 -54.27 22.09 -0.92
CA PRO A 45 -54.42 21.02 0.08
C PRO A 45 -55.11 19.70 -0.41
N GLY A 46 -55.16 18.68 0.49
CA GLY A 46 -55.80 17.37 0.46
C GLY A 46 -57.35 17.34 0.51
N PRO A 47 -58.09 16.35 1.19
CA PRO A 47 -57.79 14.95 1.53
C PRO A 47 -58.93 13.97 1.13
N SER A 48 -58.85 12.66 1.38
CA SER A 48 -59.90 11.75 1.90
C SER A 48 -59.65 10.28 1.51
N SER A 49 -59.48 9.44 2.49
CA SER A 49 -60.33 8.40 3.09
C SER A 49 -60.79 7.25 2.16
N SER A 50 -60.45 6.02 2.47
CA SER A 50 -61.23 5.07 3.26
C SER A 50 -60.73 3.62 3.16
N SER A 51 -60.75 3.02 4.31
CA SER A 51 -60.64 1.61 4.71
C SER A 51 -61.38 0.59 3.85
N ARG A 52 -60.85 -0.66 3.78
CA ARG A 52 -61.59 -1.86 4.24
C ARG A 52 -60.70 -3.11 4.35
N ARG A 53 -60.88 -3.75 5.49
CA ARG A 53 -60.41 -5.10 5.85
C ARG A 53 -61.28 -6.17 5.17
N GLY A 54 -60.69 -7.37 4.97
CA GLY A 54 -61.46 -8.56 4.65
C GLY A 54 -60.63 -9.84 4.76
N ARG A 55 -61.02 -10.67 5.72
CA ARG A 55 -60.43 -11.90 6.29
C ARG A 55 -60.42 -13.11 5.35
N LEU A 56 -59.45 -13.98 5.60
CA LEU A 56 -59.42 -15.47 5.74
C LEU A 56 -60.66 -16.31 5.27
N SER A 57 -60.38 -17.40 4.52
CA SER A 57 -60.74 -18.77 4.94
C SER A 57 -60.25 -19.85 3.97
N SER A 58 -59.67 -20.79 4.50
CA SER A 58 -59.41 -22.24 4.49
C SER A 58 -60.16 -23.12 3.46
N ALA A 59 -59.34 -24.07 2.91
CA ALA A 59 -59.56 -25.50 2.68
C ALA A 59 -60.63 -25.99 1.69
N THR A 60 -60.29 -26.81 0.73
CA THR A 60 -60.58 -28.26 0.75
C THR A 60 -60.02 -28.96 -0.51
N SER A 61 -59.48 -30.13 -0.29
CA SER A 61 -59.00 -31.12 -1.23
C SER A 61 -60.13 -31.78 -2.03
N LEU A 62 -59.93 -32.10 -3.30
CA LEU A 62 -60.53 -33.28 -3.94
C LEU A 62 -59.69 -33.77 -5.16
N TYR A 63 -59.49 -35.05 -5.16
CA TYR A 63 -58.81 -35.91 -6.15
C TYR A 63 -59.61 -36.01 -7.46
N LEU A 64 -58.90 -36.25 -8.57
CA LEU A 64 -59.11 -37.24 -9.66
C LEU A 64 -58.86 -36.66 -11.06
N GLY A 65 -58.07 -37.40 -11.84
CA GLY A 65 -58.11 -37.32 -13.28
C GLY A 65 -56.77 -37.29 -14.01
N HIS A 66 -56.13 -38.46 -14.21
CA HIS A 66 -55.03 -38.61 -15.18
C HIS A 66 -55.47 -38.23 -16.60
N GLN A 67 -54.93 -37.15 -17.11
CA GLN A 67 -54.80 -36.94 -18.55
C GLN A 67 -53.36 -36.52 -18.84
N THR A 68 -52.65 -37.31 -19.60
CA THR A 68 -51.30 -37.03 -20.11
C THR A 68 -51.37 -35.90 -21.12
N PHE A 69 -51.10 -34.69 -20.66
CA PHE A 69 -50.82 -33.53 -21.51
C PHE A 69 -49.32 -33.52 -21.82
N ARG A 70 -48.93 -33.84 -23.07
CA ARG A 70 -47.63 -33.50 -23.61
C ARG A 70 -47.58 -31.97 -23.73
N PRO A 71 -46.65 -31.27 -23.06
CA PRO A 71 -46.48 -29.85 -23.30
C PRO A 71 -45.90 -29.63 -24.70
N PRO A 72 -46.35 -28.58 -25.41
CA PRO A 72 -45.76 -28.24 -26.71
C PRO A 72 -44.28 -27.93 -26.49
N ARG A 73 -43.39 -28.50 -27.34
CA ARG A 73 -42.00 -28.11 -27.42
C ARG A 73 -41.94 -26.60 -27.66
N ARG A 74 -41.66 -25.84 -26.63
CA ARG A 74 -41.19 -24.47 -26.78
C ARG A 74 -39.85 -24.56 -27.51
N THR A 75 -39.83 -24.21 -28.76
CA THR A 75 -38.63 -23.77 -29.46
C THR A 75 -38.15 -22.54 -28.70
N MET A 76 -37.14 -22.71 -27.84
CA MET A 76 -36.42 -21.58 -27.26
C MET A 76 -35.73 -20.85 -28.41
N SER A 77 -36.33 -19.78 -28.89
CA SER A 77 -35.63 -18.73 -29.59
C SER A 77 -34.67 -18.13 -28.55
N SER A 78 -33.42 -18.59 -28.59
CA SER A 78 -32.32 -17.98 -27.82
C SER A 78 -31.94 -16.68 -28.50
N THR A 79 -32.75 -15.65 -28.31
CA THR A 79 -32.23 -14.30 -28.39
C THR A 79 -31.27 -14.16 -27.18
N PRO A 80 -29.97 -13.97 -27.40
CA PRO A 80 -29.06 -13.74 -26.26
C PRO A 80 -29.61 -12.55 -25.51
N SER A 81 -29.86 -12.70 -24.20
CA SER A 81 -30.26 -11.58 -23.37
C SER A 81 -29.10 -10.57 -23.43
N ARG A 82 -29.28 -9.50 -24.18
CA ARG A 82 -28.30 -8.44 -24.31
C ARG A 82 -28.15 -7.79 -22.94
N ARG A 83 -27.13 -8.22 -22.19
CA ARG A 83 -26.76 -7.50 -20.96
C ARG A 83 -26.33 -6.10 -21.37
N SER A 84 -26.80 -5.08 -20.67
CA SER A 84 -26.42 -3.68 -20.90
C SER A 84 -24.91 -3.44 -20.68
N LEU A 85 -24.29 -4.22 -19.79
CA LEU A 85 -22.85 -4.20 -19.52
C LEU A 85 -22.29 -5.59 -19.78
N ASN A 86 -21.27 -5.68 -20.65
CA ASN A 86 -20.54 -6.90 -21.00
C ASN A 86 -19.10 -6.58 -21.32
N ILE A 87 -18.26 -7.61 -21.54
CA ILE A 87 -16.82 -7.46 -21.75
C ILE A 87 -16.45 -6.56 -22.93
N ASP A 88 -17.32 -6.41 -23.91
CA ASP A 88 -17.03 -5.64 -25.12
C ASP A 88 -17.28 -4.14 -24.93
N ASN A 89 -18.12 -3.77 -23.95
CA ASN A 89 -18.53 -2.40 -23.72
C ASN A 89 -18.18 -1.83 -22.34
N ILE A 90 -17.39 -2.55 -21.52
CA ILE A 90 -16.78 -1.98 -20.31
C ILE A 90 -15.65 -1.02 -20.71
N ASN A 91 -15.23 -0.16 -19.78
CA ASN A 91 -14.06 0.71 -19.96
C ASN A 91 -12.86 -0.11 -20.45
N PRO A 92 -12.30 0.18 -21.66
CA PRO A 92 -11.18 -0.58 -22.21
C PRO A 92 -9.94 -0.56 -21.31
N HIS A 93 -9.66 0.55 -20.64
CA HIS A 93 -8.50 0.68 -19.74
C HIS A 93 -8.55 -0.26 -18.53
N VAL A 94 -9.75 -0.69 -18.11
CA VAL A 94 -9.89 -1.75 -17.08
C VAL A 94 -9.43 -3.11 -17.63
N LYS A 95 -9.62 -3.37 -18.93
CA LYS A 95 -9.13 -4.61 -19.55
C LYS A 95 -7.62 -4.61 -19.79
N GLU A 96 -7.05 -3.44 -20.05
CA GLU A 96 -5.61 -3.21 -20.29
C GLU A 96 -4.80 -3.28 -18.99
N ALA A 97 -5.38 -2.89 -17.88
CA ALA A 97 -4.72 -2.90 -16.58
C ALA A 97 -4.33 -4.33 -16.15
N GLN A 98 -3.03 -4.59 -16.01
CA GLN A 98 -2.49 -5.87 -15.55
C GLN A 98 -2.05 -5.79 -14.09
N TYR A 99 -2.41 -6.82 -13.32
CA TYR A 99 -2.05 -6.89 -11.90
C TYR A 99 -1.69 -8.34 -11.49
N ALA A 100 -0.49 -8.77 -11.84
CA ALA A 100 -0.03 -10.16 -11.73
C ALA A 100 0.02 -10.73 -10.30
N VAL A 101 0.12 -9.88 -9.28
CA VAL A 101 0.16 -10.31 -7.86
C VAL A 101 -1.07 -11.14 -7.45
N ARG A 102 -2.17 -11.05 -8.22
CA ARG A 102 -3.40 -11.83 -8.04
C ARG A 102 -3.72 -12.74 -9.24
N GLY A 103 -2.70 -13.16 -9.96
CA GLY A 103 -2.81 -14.02 -11.12
C GLY A 103 -3.07 -15.51 -10.82
N GLU A 104 -2.85 -16.36 -11.82
CA GLU A 104 -3.12 -17.80 -11.82
C GLU A 104 -2.53 -18.55 -10.60
N LEU A 105 -1.28 -18.26 -10.25
CA LEU A 105 -0.62 -18.87 -9.08
C LEU A 105 -1.36 -18.60 -7.77
N ALA A 106 -1.79 -17.36 -7.57
CA ALA A 106 -2.53 -17.00 -6.36
C ALA A 106 -3.89 -17.72 -6.31
N ILE A 107 -4.61 -17.79 -7.43
CA ILE A 107 -5.90 -18.53 -7.54
C ILE A 107 -5.69 -20.00 -7.22
N LYS A 108 -4.72 -20.65 -7.87
CA LYS A 108 -4.41 -22.08 -7.68
C LYS A 108 -3.97 -22.37 -6.25
N SER A 109 -3.22 -21.47 -5.63
CA SER A 109 -2.83 -21.62 -4.22
C SER A 109 -4.02 -21.60 -3.26
N GLU A 110 -5.06 -20.79 -3.54
CA GLU A 110 -6.30 -20.79 -2.76
C GLU A 110 -7.13 -22.08 -3.01
N GLU A 111 -7.16 -22.59 -4.23
CA GLU A 111 -7.78 -23.89 -4.53
C GLU A 111 -7.11 -25.03 -3.73
N TYR A 112 -5.78 -25.04 -3.65
CA TYR A 112 -5.05 -26.00 -2.84
C TYR A 112 -5.32 -25.85 -1.35
N ARG A 113 -5.38 -24.60 -0.82
CA ARG A 113 -5.79 -24.35 0.57
C ARG A 113 -7.20 -24.86 0.83
N HIS A 114 -8.12 -24.65 -0.09
CA HIS A 114 -9.49 -25.14 0.03
C HIS A 114 -9.52 -26.66 0.09
N LYS A 115 -8.79 -27.35 -0.80
CA LYS A 115 -8.68 -28.82 -0.78
C LYS A 115 -8.10 -29.36 0.54
N LEU A 116 -7.16 -28.63 1.16
CA LEU A 116 -6.55 -29.03 2.44
C LEU A 116 -7.41 -28.71 3.67
N ARG A 117 -8.30 -27.72 3.61
CA ARG A 117 -9.09 -27.24 4.77
C ARG A 117 -10.48 -27.84 4.88
N TYR A 118 -11.13 -28.18 3.76
CA TYR A 118 -12.56 -28.48 3.72
C TYR A 118 -12.83 -29.92 3.33
N THR A 119 -12.76 -30.78 4.36
CA THR A 119 -13.51 -32.02 4.37
C THR A 119 -14.08 -32.21 5.78
N ASP A 120 -15.36 -31.85 5.96
CA ASP A 120 -16.07 -32.21 7.19
C ASP A 120 -17.31 -33.05 6.79
N PRO A 121 -17.32 -34.35 7.08
CA PRO A 121 -16.18 -35.15 7.59
C PRO A 121 -15.04 -35.21 6.58
N PRO A 122 -13.78 -35.43 7.03
CA PRO A 122 -12.62 -35.42 6.15
C PRO A 122 -12.76 -36.51 5.07
N THR A 123 -13.24 -36.12 3.91
CA THR A 123 -13.17 -36.96 2.72
C THR A 123 -11.77 -36.75 2.15
N PRO A 124 -10.90 -37.77 2.07
CA PRO A 124 -9.62 -37.59 1.40
C PRO A 124 -9.84 -36.99 0.03
N PRO A 125 -9.04 -36.00 -0.41
CA PRO A 125 -9.12 -35.51 -1.78
C PRO A 125 -9.01 -36.70 -2.74
N GLU A 126 -9.78 -36.69 -3.83
CA GLU A 126 -9.74 -37.77 -4.83
C GLU A 126 -8.32 -38.05 -5.33
N GLU A 127 -7.45 -37.01 -5.34
CA GLU A 127 -6.02 -37.12 -5.52
C GLU A 127 -5.31 -36.40 -4.36
N PRO A 128 -4.52 -37.11 -3.53
CA PRO A 128 -3.78 -36.50 -2.41
C PRO A 128 -2.72 -35.54 -2.96
N LEU A 129 -2.66 -34.34 -2.36
CA LEU A 129 -1.60 -33.39 -2.68
C LEU A 129 -0.25 -33.87 -2.08
N PRO A 130 0.88 -33.60 -2.77
CA PRO A 130 2.20 -34.03 -2.27
C PRO A 130 2.70 -33.20 -1.07
N PHE A 131 1.86 -32.31 -0.51
CA PHE A 131 2.15 -31.46 0.63
C PHE A 131 0.90 -31.32 1.52
N ASP A 132 1.13 -30.99 2.77
CA ASP A 132 0.12 -30.84 3.81
C ASP A 132 -0.30 -29.38 4.07
N SER A 133 0.44 -28.43 3.52
CA SER A 133 0.24 -26.99 3.75
C SER A 133 0.69 -26.15 2.58
N VAL A 134 -0.02 -25.03 2.36
CA VAL A 134 0.36 -24.03 1.33
C VAL A 134 1.08 -22.87 2.00
N ILE A 135 2.31 -22.61 1.58
CA ILE A 135 3.16 -21.50 2.04
C ILE A 135 2.95 -20.28 1.14
N SER A 136 2.39 -19.21 1.70
CA SER A 136 2.21 -17.94 0.98
C SER A 136 3.49 -17.12 0.93
N ALA A 137 4.41 -17.49 0.08
CA ALA A 137 5.63 -16.70 -0.16
C ALA A 137 5.46 -15.64 -1.28
N ASN A 138 4.22 -15.40 -1.72
CA ASN A 138 3.87 -14.48 -2.80
C ASN A 138 3.38 -13.11 -2.33
N ILE A 139 2.88 -12.98 -1.10
CA ILE A 139 2.17 -11.78 -0.65
C ILE A 139 2.81 -11.14 0.59
N GLY A 140 2.95 -9.81 0.54
CA GLY A 140 3.42 -9.00 1.67
C GLY A 140 2.30 -8.70 2.68
N ASN A 141 1.77 -9.74 3.34
CA ASN A 141 0.72 -9.63 4.35
C ASN A 141 1.16 -10.33 5.65
N PRO A 142 1.88 -9.61 6.54
CA PRO A 142 2.53 -10.22 7.71
C PRO A 142 1.57 -10.97 8.64
N GLN A 143 0.42 -10.39 8.98
CA GLN A 143 -0.51 -11.02 9.94
C GLN A 143 -1.28 -12.22 9.36
N GLN A 144 -1.41 -12.31 8.04
CA GLN A 144 -1.89 -13.55 7.41
C GLN A 144 -0.88 -14.70 7.56
N LEU A 145 0.38 -14.37 7.81
CA LEU A 145 1.51 -15.27 7.99
C LEU A 145 1.96 -15.32 9.47
N ASP A 146 1.00 -15.28 10.38
CA ASP A 146 1.15 -15.45 11.83
C ASP A 146 2.01 -14.40 12.56
N GLN A 147 2.36 -13.28 11.92
CA GLN A 147 2.96 -12.17 12.65
C GLN A 147 1.97 -11.67 13.70
N LYS A 148 2.39 -11.64 14.96
CA LYS A 148 1.56 -11.13 16.04
C LYS A 148 1.44 -9.60 15.93
N PRO A 149 0.25 -9.04 16.20
CA PRO A 149 0.08 -7.61 16.31
C PRO A 149 0.82 -7.06 17.53
N ILE A 150 1.20 -5.79 17.48
CA ILE A 150 1.78 -5.09 18.63
C ILE A 150 0.68 -4.81 19.63
N THR A 151 0.86 -5.24 20.88
CA THR A 151 -0.16 -5.20 21.92
C THR A 151 -0.66 -3.78 22.20
N PHE A 152 0.25 -2.81 22.35
CA PHE A 152 -0.12 -1.42 22.61
C PHE A 152 -1.13 -0.88 21.57
N PHE A 153 -0.94 -1.20 20.28
CA PHE A 153 -1.85 -0.75 19.24
C PHE A 153 -3.24 -1.34 19.41
N ARG A 154 -3.32 -2.64 19.72
CA ARG A 154 -4.60 -3.35 19.90
C ARG A 154 -5.35 -2.89 21.14
N GLU A 155 -4.64 -2.63 22.23
CA GLU A 155 -5.22 -2.08 23.45
C GLU A 155 -5.86 -0.71 23.20
N VAL A 156 -5.13 0.21 22.57
CA VAL A 156 -5.67 1.54 22.26
C VAL A 156 -6.84 1.46 21.30
N LEU A 157 -6.72 0.68 20.21
CA LEU A 157 -7.79 0.54 19.22
C LEU A 157 -9.06 -0.08 19.82
N ALA A 158 -8.96 -1.07 20.69
CA ALA A 158 -10.11 -1.67 21.38
C ALA A 158 -10.86 -0.62 22.22
N LEU A 159 -10.14 0.29 22.87
CA LEU A 159 -10.74 1.34 23.68
C LEU A 159 -11.38 2.45 22.85
N VAL A 160 -10.84 2.79 21.68
CA VAL A 160 -11.46 3.81 20.81
C VAL A 160 -12.66 3.24 20.04
N GLU A 161 -12.67 1.94 19.76
CA GLU A 161 -13.83 1.24 19.15
C GLU A 161 -14.97 1.04 20.15
N HIS A 162 -14.66 0.83 21.43
CA HIS A 162 -15.65 0.64 22.48
C HIS A 162 -15.37 1.53 23.71
N PRO A 163 -15.64 2.85 23.64
CA PRO A 163 -15.28 3.83 24.67
C PRO A 163 -15.87 3.56 26.06
N LYS A 164 -16.98 2.80 26.13
CA LYS A 164 -17.59 2.40 27.42
C LYS A 164 -16.62 1.60 28.30
N LEU A 165 -15.64 0.91 27.72
CA LEU A 165 -14.60 0.22 28.49
C LEU A 165 -13.81 1.17 29.37
N LEU A 166 -13.64 2.44 28.98
CA LEU A 166 -12.91 3.46 29.73
C LEU A 166 -13.60 3.90 31.03
N GLU A 167 -14.89 3.59 31.21
CA GLU A 167 -15.63 3.83 32.44
C GLU A 167 -15.17 2.91 33.60
N ASN A 168 -14.54 1.77 33.25
CA ASN A 168 -14.05 0.77 34.22
C ASN A 168 -12.52 0.65 34.16
N GLU A 169 -11.82 1.76 34.28
CA GLU A 169 -10.35 1.82 34.18
C GLU A 169 -9.63 0.86 35.12
N GLU A 170 -10.13 0.70 36.35
CA GLU A 170 -9.53 -0.20 37.32
C GLU A 170 -9.59 -1.66 36.85
N ALA A 171 -10.71 -2.08 36.31
CA ALA A 171 -10.85 -3.43 35.73
C ALA A 171 -9.94 -3.64 34.51
N LEU A 172 -9.77 -2.62 33.66
CA LEU A 172 -8.84 -2.68 32.54
C LEU A 172 -7.41 -2.94 33.00
N LYS A 173 -6.97 -2.29 34.08
CA LYS A 173 -5.62 -2.45 34.63
C LYS A 173 -5.44 -3.77 35.36
N THR A 174 -6.38 -4.11 36.27
CA THR A 174 -6.22 -5.24 37.20
C THR A 174 -6.54 -6.57 36.57
N HIS A 175 -7.51 -6.65 35.65
CA HIS A 175 -7.96 -7.91 35.05
C HIS A 175 -7.49 -8.13 33.63
N PHE A 176 -7.28 -7.04 32.86
CA PHE A 176 -6.89 -7.13 31.45
C PHE A 176 -5.46 -6.67 31.17
N GLY A 177 -4.76 -6.11 32.18
CA GLY A 177 -3.36 -5.72 32.07
C GLY A 177 -3.06 -4.47 31.27
N TYR A 178 -4.10 -3.67 30.91
CA TYR A 178 -3.92 -2.42 30.17
C TYR A 178 -3.02 -1.45 30.91
N LYS A 179 -2.11 -0.83 30.19
CA LYS A 179 -1.22 0.17 30.77
C LYS A 179 -1.86 1.56 30.75
N GLN A 180 -1.44 2.41 31.70
CA GLN A 180 -2.01 3.77 31.83
C GLN A 180 -1.83 4.63 30.59
N ASP A 181 -0.68 4.54 29.91
CA ASP A 181 -0.39 5.28 28.70
C ASP A 181 -1.28 4.82 27.53
N ALA A 182 -1.63 3.55 27.39
CA ALA A 182 -2.59 3.06 26.43
C ALA A 182 -4.00 3.65 26.66
N ILE A 183 -4.45 3.64 27.93
CA ILE A 183 -5.73 4.23 28.33
C ILE A 183 -5.75 5.75 28.03
N ASN A 184 -4.68 6.45 28.40
CA ASN A 184 -4.57 7.89 28.16
C ASN A 184 -4.53 8.22 26.65
N ARG A 185 -3.84 7.41 25.85
CA ARG A 185 -3.78 7.56 24.40
C ARG A 185 -5.17 7.37 23.77
N ALA A 186 -5.94 6.38 24.20
CA ALA A 186 -7.30 6.17 23.72
C ALA A 186 -8.22 7.37 24.06
N ARG A 187 -8.14 7.92 25.27
CA ARG A 187 -8.87 9.13 25.66
C ARG A 187 -8.50 10.33 24.81
N TRP A 188 -7.20 10.51 24.56
CA TRP A 188 -6.72 11.60 23.72
C TRP A 188 -7.23 11.44 22.28
N LEU A 189 -7.13 10.25 21.68
CA LEU A 189 -7.66 9.99 20.33
C LEU A 189 -9.16 10.28 20.24
N LEU A 190 -9.96 9.80 21.21
CA LEU A 190 -11.40 10.05 21.24
C LEU A 190 -11.71 11.55 21.37
N LYS A 191 -10.93 12.30 22.13
CA LYS A 191 -11.07 13.76 22.20
C LYS A 191 -10.81 14.44 20.86
N GLU A 192 -9.81 13.98 20.11
CA GLU A 192 -9.40 14.59 18.83
C GLU A 192 -10.28 14.18 17.65
N VAL A 193 -10.75 12.91 17.60
CA VAL A 193 -11.59 12.42 16.50
C VAL A 193 -13.09 12.41 16.82
N GLY A 194 -13.47 12.54 18.09
CA GLY A 194 -14.84 12.42 18.58
C GLY A 194 -15.34 10.99 18.61
N SER A 195 -15.47 10.36 17.47
CA SER A 195 -15.89 8.96 17.31
C SER A 195 -15.27 8.37 16.05
N VAL A 196 -14.82 7.11 16.14
CA VAL A 196 -14.30 6.39 14.97
C VAL A 196 -15.38 6.06 13.93
N GLY A 197 -16.65 6.16 14.30
CA GLY A 197 -17.79 6.03 13.39
C GLY A 197 -18.20 7.33 12.68
N ALA A 198 -17.57 8.47 12.99
CA ALA A 198 -17.83 9.75 12.35
C ALA A 198 -16.82 10.02 11.23
N TYR A 199 -17.23 10.81 10.23
CA TYR A 199 -16.27 11.31 9.23
C TYR A 199 -15.28 12.30 9.86
N SER A 200 -14.01 12.22 9.49
CA SER A 200 -13.00 13.24 9.74
C SER A 200 -12.96 14.27 8.59
N GLN A 201 -12.07 15.25 8.68
CA GLN A 201 -11.69 16.05 7.51
C GLN A 201 -11.14 15.15 6.39
N SER A 202 -11.29 15.57 5.14
CA SER A 202 -10.88 14.77 3.96
C SER A 202 -9.38 14.45 3.94
N MET A 203 -8.53 15.38 4.39
CA MET A 203 -7.09 15.15 4.58
C MET A 203 -6.76 14.27 5.81
N GLY A 204 -7.77 13.91 6.62
CA GLY A 204 -7.60 13.26 7.91
C GLY A 204 -7.65 14.22 9.11
N ALA A 205 -7.77 13.65 10.30
CA ALA A 205 -7.88 14.40 11.56
C ALA A 205 -6.64 15.29 11.78
N PRO A 206 -6.82 16.60 12.10
CA PRO A 206 -5.70 17.56 12.20
C PRO A 206 -4.65 17.18 13.24
N ALA A 207 -5.06 16.62 14.38
CA ALA A 207 -4.13 16.19 15.42
C ALA A 207 -3.26 15.00 14.95
N ILE A 208 -3.83 14.08 14.20
CA ILE A 208 -3.09 12.93 13.64
C ILE A 208 -2.12 13.38 12.55
N ARG A 209 -2.53 14.32 11.69
CA ARG A 209 -1.62 14.94 10.71
C ARG A 209 -0.45 15.66 11.38
N GLN A 210 -0.70 16.32 12.53
CA GLN A 210 0.36 16.92 13.32
C GLN A 210 1.33 15.87 13.89
N SER A 211 0.82 14.72 14.37
CA SER A 211 1.69 13.61 14.82
C SER A 211 2.55 13.07 13.69
N VAL A 212 2.01 12.96 12.47
CA VAL A 212 2.79 12.56 11.28
C VAL A 212 3.85 13.61 10.95
N ALA A 213 3.52 14.90 10.97
CA ALA A 213 4.49 15.98 10.72
C ALA A 213 5.64 15.95 11.74
N ASN A 214 5.33 15.78 13.02
CA ASN A 214 6.34 15.66 14.08
C ASN A 214 7.24 14.43 13.89
N PHE A 215 6.67 13.30 13.43
CA PHE A 215 7.43 12.09 13.11
C PHE A 215 8.41 12.35 11.97
N ILE A 216 7.96 13.00 10.89
CA ILE A 216 8.80 13.30 9.72
C ILE A 216 9.91 14.28 10.12
N GLU A 217 9.60 15.33 10.87
CA GLU A 217 10.59 16.28 11.38
C GLU A 217 11.65 15.58 12.24
N GLN A 218 11.23 14.68 13.13
CA GLN A 218 12.14 13.91 13.98
C GLN A 218 13.02 12.94 13.16
N ARG A 219 12.45 12.31 12.12
CA ARG A 219 13.18 11.40 11.22
C ARG A 219 14.22 12.11 10.37
N ASP A 220 13.85 13.23 9.77
CA ASP A 220 14.63 13.91 8.74
C ASP A 220 15.48 15.06 9.28
N GLY A 221 15.13 15.61 10.44
CA GLY A 221 15.80 16.79 11.03
C GLY A 221 15.40 18.11 10.35
N PHE A 222 14.33 18.12 9.57
CA PHE A 222 13.78 19.29 8.88
C PHE A 222 12.29 19.45 9.20
N PRO A 223 11.78 20.69 9.31
CA PRO A 223 10.36 20.94 9.59
C PRO A 223 9.43 20.24 8.61
N ALA A 224 8.29 19.77 9.12
CA ALA A 224 7.18 19.25 8.34
C ALA A 224 5.89 19.95 8.79
N GLU A 225 5.05 20.31 7.81
CA GLU A 225 3.83 21.05 8.07
C GLU A 225 2.61 20.12 7.95
N LYS A 226 1.74 20.13 8.97
CA LYS A 226 0.52 19.29 8.95
C LYS A 226 -0.38 19.55 7.75
N ASN A 227 -0.29 20.73 7.15
CA ASN A 227 -1.12 21.09 5.99
C ASN A 227 -0.60 20.48 4.68
N ASP A 228 0.63 20.01 4.67
CA ASP A 228 1.21 19.26 3.55
C ASP A 228 1.04 17.75 3.72
N ILE A 229 0.45 17.31 4.85
CA ILE A 229 0.19 15.90 5.15
C ILE A 229 -1.24 15.52 4.79
N TYR A 230 -1.37 14.47 3.99
CA TYR A 230 -2.64 13.89 3.55
C TYR A 230 -2.73 12.44 4.03
N LEU A 231 -3.64 12.14 4.93
CA LEU A 231 -3.90 10.77 5.36
C LEU A 231 -4.66 10.02 4.26
N THR A 232 -4.41 8.73 4.13
CA THR A 232 -4.94 7.92 3.02
C THR A 232 -5.42 6.55 3.50
N ALA A 233 -6.27 5.89 2.71
CA ALA A 233 -6.67 4.49 2.92
C ALA A 233 -5.57 3.51 2.46
N GLY A 234 -4.34 3.73 2.92
CA GLY A 234 -3.11 3.06 2.49
C GLY A 234 -2.44 3.80 1.32
N ALA A 235 -1.13 3.56 1.10
CA ALA A 235 -0.36 4.24 0.06
C ALA A 235 -0.99 4.12 -1.35
N SER A 236 -1.64 2.99 -1.67
CA SER A 236 -2.28 2.78 -2.97
C SER A 236 -3.36 3.82 -3.31
N SER A 237 -4.14 4.27 -2.33
CA SER A 237 -5.11 5.35 -2.58
C SER A 237 -4.43 6.70 -2.77
N GLY A 238 -3.30 6.95 -2.09
CA GLY A 238 -2.47 8.14 -2.31
C GLY A 238 -1.90 8.17 -3.73
N VAL A 239 -1.28 7.08 -4.17
CA VAL A 239 -0.77 6.92 -5.55
C VAL A 239 -1.86 7.18 -6.57
N HIS A 240 -3.04 6.55 -6.39
CA HIS A 240 -4.16 6.74 -7.32
C HIS A 240 -4.61 8.21 -7.38
N SER A 241 -4.75 8.89 -6.24
CA SER A 241 -5.16 10.30 -6.19
C SER A 241 -4.14 11.22 -6.86
N LEU A 242 -2.85 11.01 -6.60
CA LEU A 242 -1.78 11.84 -7.18
C LEU A 242 -1.64 11.62 -8.69
N LEU A 243 -1.70 10.36 -9.16
CA LEU A 243 -1.69 10.06 -10.60
C LEU A 243 -2.95 10.57 -11.31
N THR A 244 -4.11 10.56 -10.66
CA THR A 244 -5.34 11.16 -11.21
C THR A 244 -5.17 12.65 -11.50
N VAL A 245 -4.43 13.39 -10.65
CA VAL A 245 -4.15 14.80 -10.87
C VAL A 245 -3.08 15.00 -11.95
N LEU A 246 -2.06 14.15 -11.98
CA LEU A 246 -0.92 14.26 -12.88
C LEU A 246 -1.26 13.87 -14.32
N CYS A 247 -2.03 12.80 -14.53
CA CYS A 247 -2.34 12.23 -15.84
C CYS A 247 -3.39 13.06 -16.57
N ALA A 248 -2.96 14.13 -17.23
CA ALA A 248 -3.83 15.09 -17.89
C ALA A 248 -4.26 14.66 -19.31
N SER A 249 -3.54 13.75 -19.96
CA SER A 249 -3.79 13.31 -21.34
C SER A 249 -3.12 11.97 -21.64
N PRO A 250 -3.49 11.31 -22.76
CA PRO A 250 -2.83 10.06 -23.20
C PRO A 250 -1.34 10.22 -23.54
N SER A 251 -0.84 11.44 -23.71
CA SER A 251 0.59 11.69 -23.91
C SER A 251 1.35 11.87 -22.59
N THR A 252 0.66 12.01 -21.46
CA THR A 252 1.33 12.12 -20.15
C THR A 252 2.12 10.86 -19.84
N GLY A 253 3.41 11.02 -19.55
CA GLY A 253 4.33 9.95 -19.20
C GLY A 253 4.79 10.01 -17.76
N VAL A 254 4.94 8.83 -17.15
CA VAL A 254 5.51 8.68 -15.82
C VAL A 254 6.64 7.65 -15.88
N MET A 255 7.85 8.06 -15.49
CA MET A 255 8.99 7.17 -15.40
C MET A 255 8.79 6.19 -14.23
N ILE A 256 8.94 4.91 -14.50
CA ILE A 256 8.76 3.84 -13.49
C ILE A 256 9.96 2.89 -13.50
N PRO A 257 10.44 2.44 -12.31
CA PRO A 257 11.53 1.46 -12.25
C PRO A 257 11.07 0.12 -12.79
N ILE A 258 11.95 -0.62 -13.41
CA ILE A 258 11.74 -2.02 -13.77
C ILE A 258 12.89 -2.84 -13.17
N PRO A 259 12.55 -3.87 -12.36
CA PRO A 259 11.22 -4.34 -11.98
C PRO A 259 10.51 -3.43 -10.97
N GLN A 260 9.18 -3.48 -10.92
CA GLN A 260 8.37 -2.61 -10.06
C GLN A 260 7.11 -3.29 -9.51
N TYR A 261 6.57 -2.74 -8.43
CA TYR A 261 5.25 -3.11 -7.93
C TYR A 261 4.17 -2.68 -8.93
N PRO A 262 3.35 -3.60 -9.48
CA PRO A 262 2.48 -3.33 -10.62
C PRO A 262 1.30 -2.36 -10.36
N LEU A 263 1.26 -1.73 -9.19
CA LEU A 263 0.31 -0.67 -8.87
C LEU A 263 0.44 0.52 -9.84
N TYR A 264 1.68 0.92 -10.13
CA TYR A 264 1.95 2.10 -10.96
C TYR A 264 1.52 1.87 -12.41
N THR A 265 1.97 0.79 -13.03
CA THR A 265 1.57 0.44 -14.41
C THR A 265 0.06 0.23 -14.54
N ALA A 266 -0.56 -0.46 -13.59
CA ALA A 266 -2.01 -0.66 -13.60
C ALA A 266 -2.78 0.66 -13.46
N THR A 267 -2.32 1.57 -12.58
CA THR A 267 -2.97 2.86 -12.41
C THR A 267 -2.79 3.77 -13.64
N LEU A 268 -1.60 3.77 -14.25
CA LEU A 268 -1.34 4.52 -15.50
C LEU A 268 -2.23 4.01 -16.63
N ALA A 269 -2.36 2.70 -16.80
CA ALA A 269 -3.28 2.12 -17.78
C ALA A 269 -4.73 2.58 -17.55
N LEU A 270 -5.22 2.62 -16.29
CA LEU A 270 -6.56 3.11 -15.98
C LEU A 270 -6.78 4.58 -16.37
N HIS A 271 -5.72 5.39 -16.41
CA HIS A 271 -5.75 6.80 -16.80
C HIS A 271 -5.38 7.05 -18.25
N ASP A 272 -5.19 6.00 -19.07
CA ASP A 272 -4.71 6.10 -20.45
C ASP A 272 -3.41 6.91 -20.55
N ALA A 273 -2.52 6.75 -19.56
CA ALA A 273 -1.24 7.43 -19.48
C ALA A 273 -0.07 6.49 -19.78
N ARG A 274 1.06 7.02 -20.19
CA ARG A 274 2.22 6.25 -20.65
C ARG A 274 3.13 5.87 -19.49
N ALA A 275 3.42 4.59 -19.33
CA ALA A 275 4.52 4.14 -18.50
C ALA A 275 5.84 4.31 -19.28
N VAL A 276 6.81 5.03 -18.71
CA VAL A 276 8.16 5.19 -19.25
C VAL A 276 9.12 4.35 -18.41
N PRO A 277 9.45 3.12 -18.83
CA PRO A 277 10.25 2.22 -18.02
C PRO A 277 11.72 2.63 -17.99
N TYR A 278 12.34 2.61 -16.80
CA TYR A 278 13.78 2.63 -16.63
C TYR A 278 14.24 1.38 -15.87
N TYR A 279 15.26 0.68 -16.38
CA TYR A 279 15.72 -0.56 -15.80
C TYR A 279 16.71 -0.30 -14.66
N LEU A 280 16.46 -0.92 -13.50
CA LEU A 280 17.40 -0.95 -12.38
C LEU A 280 18.62 -1.82 -12.73
N ASP A 281 19.75 -1.51 -12.12
CA ASP A 281 21.03 -2.21 -12.40
C ASP A 281 21.17 -3.45 -11.53
N GLU A 282 20.78 -4.59 -12.08
CA GLU A 282 20.83 -5.87 -11.40
C GLU A 282 22.24 -6.28 -10.98
N GLN A 283 23.25 -5.98 -11.82
CA GLN A 283 24.64 -6.35 -11.57
C GLN A 283 25.27 -5.56 -10.41
N HIS A 284 24.69 -4.38 -10.10
CA HIS A 284 25.11 -3.52 -9.01
C HIS A 284 24.07 -3.46 -7.87
N GLY A 285 23.38 -4.61 -7.62
CA GLY A 285 22.46 -4.72 -6.48
C GLY A 285 21.12 -4.01 -6.64
N TRP A 286 20.66 -3.80 -7.86
CA TRP A 286 19.41 -3.09 -8.21
C TRP A 286 19.45 -1.58 -7.93
N ASP A 287 20.63 -0.98 -7.98
CA ASP A 287 20.80 0.47 -7.86
C ASP A 287 20.22 1.23 -9.05
N THR A 288 20.07 2.55 -8.87
CA THR A 288 19.66 3.44 -9.97
C THR A 288 20.85 3.73 -10.89
N ASN A 289 20.69 3.46 -12.18
CA ASN A 289 21.67 3.83 -13.19
C ASN A 289 21.23 5.10 -13.92
N MET A 290 21.87 6.23 -13.61
CA MET A 290 21.50 7.54 -14.16
C MET A 290 21.64 7.63 -15.67
N ALA A 291 22.55 6.88 -16.30
CA ALA A 291 22.64 6.84 -17.77
C ALA A 291 21.40 6.19 -18.39
N VAL A 292 20.93 5.08 -17.81
CA VAL A 292 19.69 4.39 -18.24
C VAL A 292 18.46 5.27 -18.01
N ILE A 293 18.39 5.99 -16.88
CA ILE A 293 17.26 6.90 -16.59
C ILE A 293 17.21 8.02 -17.62
N LYS A 294 18.35 8.65 -17.95
CA LYS A 294 18.44 9.71 -18.95
C LYS A 294 18.08 9.22 -20.33
N GLU A 295 18.61 8.07 -20.76
CA GLU A 295 18.27 7.46 -22.05
C GLU A 295 16.77 7.17 -22.17
N SER A 296 16.17 6.58 -21.12
CA SER A 296 14.73 6.29 -21.11
C SER A 296 13.88 7.56 -21.22
N TYR A 297 14.27 8.63 -20.54
CA TYR A 297 13.61 9.93 -20.62
C TYR A 297 13.71 10.51 -22.04
N GLU A 298 14.93 10.60 -22.60
CA GLU A 298 15.19 11.18 -23.91
C GLU A 298 14.44 10.42 -25.01
N LYS A 299 14.44 9.09 -24.95
CA LYS A 299 13.68 8.24 -25.86
C LYS A 299 12.18 8.54 -25.79
N ALA A 300 11.60 8.58 -24.59
CA ALA A 300 10.18 8.86 -24.41
C ALA A 300 9.77 10.25 -24.95
N VAL A 301 10.58 11.27 -24.70
CA VAL A 301 10.37 12.63 -25.21
C VAL A 301 10.45 12.65 -26.73
N ALA A 302 11.43 11.96 -27.33
CA ALA A 302 11.56 11.86 -28.79
C ALA A 302 10.36 11.15 -29.45
N GLU A 303 9.69 10.24 -28.72
CA GLU A 303 8.46 9.55 -29.12
C GLU A 303 7.18 10.38 -28.86
N GLY A 304 7.31 11.64 -28.43
CA GLY A 304 6.20 12.56 -28.18
C GLY A 304 5.47 12.30 -26.85
N THR A 305 6.16 11.75 -25.85
CA THR A 305 5.64 11.60 -24.51
C THR A 305 5.93 12.86 -23.69
N ASP A 306 4.90 13.41 -23.03
CA ASP A 306 5.02 14.50 -22.05
C ASP A 306 5.39 13.89 -20.70
N VAL A 307 6.68 13.67 -20.45
CA VAL A 307 7.18 13.05 -19.23
C VAL A 307 7.07 14.04 -18.06
N ARG A 308 6.22 13.73 -17.06
CA ARG A 308 5.85 14.64 -15.98
C ARG A 308 6.35 14.22 -14.60
N ALA A 309 6.68 12.96 -14.42
CA ALA A 309 7.09 12.46 -13.11
C ALA A 309 8.06 11.27 -13.20
N ILE A 310 8.78 11.06 -12.11
CA ILE A 310 9.56 9.86 -11.85
C ILE A 310 9.11 9.21 -10.55
N VAL A 311 8.86 7.90 -10.58
CA VAL A 311 8.55 7.08 -9.41
C VAL A 311 9.80 6.38 -8.94
N VAL A 312 10.07 6.42 -7.64
CA VAL A 312 11.16 5.67 -7.00
C VAL A 312 10.58 4.89 -5.81
N ILE A 313 10.89 3.60 -5.72
CA ILE A 313 10.44 2.73 -4.63
C ILE A 313 11.65 2.42 -3.74
N ASN A 314 11.69 2.99 -2.55
CA ASN A 314 12.85 2.89 -1.65
C ASN A 314 12.45 2.60 -0.19
N PRO A 315 12.80 1.44 0.38
CA PRO A 315 13.40 0.24 -0.25
C PRO A 315 12.52 -0.43 -1.31
N GLY A 316 13.16 -1.14 -2.25
CA GLY A 316 12.56 -1.67 -3.46
C GLY A 316 11.55 -2.81 -3.24
N ASN A 317 10.52 -2.84 -4.07
CA ASN A 317 9.64 -3.97 -4.29
C ASN A 317 9.50 -4.18 -5.81
N PRO A 318 10.03 -5.28 -6.35
CA PRO A 318 10.31 -6.57 -5.70
C PRO A 318 11.75 -6.80 -5.20
N THR A 319 12.71 -5.94 -5.51
CA THR A 319 14.14 -6.20 -5.43
C THR A 319 14.69 -6.34 -4.00
N GLY A 320 14.10 -5.63 -3.03
CA GLY A 320 14.65 -5.55 -1.67
C GLY A 320 15.84 -4.61 -1.51
N ALA A 321 16.30 -3.97 -2.59
CA ALA A 321 17.40 -3.01 -2.57
C ALA A 321 17.03 -1.73 -1.78
N SER A 322 18.01 -1.10 -1.17
CA SER A 322 17.87 0.16 -0.46
C SER A 322 18.85 1.18 -1.07
N LEU A 323 18.34 2.27 -1.60
CA LEU A 323 19.12 3.28 -2.29
C LEU A 323 20.13 3.96 -1.35
N SER A 324 21.31 4.24 -1.87
CA SER A 324 22.31 5.06 -1.20
C SER A 324 21.90 6.53 -1.15
N GLU A 325 22.59 7.31 -0.32
CA GLU A 325 22.37 8.78 -0.28
C GLU A 325 22.67 9.43 -1.65
N TRP A 326 23.68 8.91 -2.35
CA TRP A 326 24.06 9.40 -3.67
C TRP A 326 23.00 9.12 -4.73
N ASP A 327 22.41 7.92 -4.75
CA ASP A 327 21.32 7.58 -5.69
C ASP A 327 20.13 8.50 -5.49
N VAL A 328 19.75 8.75 -4.23
CA VAL A 328 18.64 9.65 -3.90
C VAL A 328 18.94 11.08 -4.35
N GLU A 329 20.16 11.60 -4.08
CA GLU A 329 20.56 12.95 -4.54
C GLU A 329 20.57 13.05 -6.07
N ASP A 330 21.09 12.03 -6.77
CA ASP A 330 21.20 12.06 -8.23
C ASP A 330 19.84 12.00 -8.92
N VAL A 331 18.89 11.24 -8.39
CA VAL A 331 17.49 11.27 -8.85
C VAL A 331 16.87 12.66 -8.64
N ILE A 332 17.10 13.30 -7.49
CA ILE A 332 16.59 14.66 -7.23
C ILE A 332 17.19 15.68 -8.22
N LYS A 333 18.49 15.63 -8.44
CA LYS A 333 19.18 16.50 -9.43
C LYS A 333 18.62 16.32 -10.82
N PHE A 334 18.40 15.07 -11.25
CA PHE A 334 17.79 14.77 -12.55
C PHE A 334 16.36 15.27 -12.64
N ALA A 335 15.55 15.05 -11.61
CA ALA A 335 14.17 15.53 -11.57
C ALA A 335 14.12 17.08 -11.63
N ALA A 336 15.02 17.76 -10.92
CA ALA A 336 15.18 19.21 -10.99
C ALA A 336 15.55 19.69 -12.41
N GLU A 337 16.55 19.04 -13.05
CA GLU A 337 16.99 19.35 -14.41
C GLU A 337 15.87 19.20 -15.45
N LYS A 338 15.06 18.15 -15.31
CA LYS A 338 13.99 17.81 -16.27
C LYS A 338 12.60 18.31 -15.86
N ASN A 339 12.51 19.02 -14.74
CA ASN A 339 11.26 19.55 -14.16
C ASN A 339 10.20 18.44 -13.94
N LEU A 340 10.60 17.35 -13.26
CA LEU A 340 9.77 16.19 -12.98
C LEU A 340 9.30 16.19 -11.53
N VAL A 341 8.04 15.83 -11.31
CA VAL A 341 7.53 15.49 -9.97
C VAL A 341 8.14 14.18 -9.49
N ILE A 342 8.62 14.12 -8.28
CA ILE A 342 9.15 12.89 -7.65
C ILE A 342 8.05 12.22 -6.84
N PHE A 343 7.71 10.97 -7.16
CA PHE A 343 6.93 10.09 -6.31
C PHE A 343 7.86 9.12 -5.58
N ALA A 344 8.15 9.42 -4.31
CA ALA A 344 8.96 8.58 -3.44
C ALA A 344 8.04 7.61 -2.67
N ASP A 345 7.96 6.36 -3.13
CA ASP A 345 7.27 5.27 -2.43
C ASP A 345 8.18 4.73 -1.33
N GLU A 346 8.03 5.28 -0.12
CA GLU A 346 8.86 5.00 1.05
C GLU A 346 8.16 4.06 2.05
N VAL A 347 7.21 3.24 1.59
CA VAL A 347 6.40 2.35 2.45
C VAL A 347 7.23 1.34 3.25
N TYR A 348 8.46 1.06 2.83
CA TYR A 348 9.40 0.15 3.51
C TYR A 348 10.48 0.87 4.32
N GLN A 349 10.34 2.18 4.61
CA GLN A 349 11.37 2.97 5.29
C GLN A 349 11.88 2.40 6.62
N THR A 350 11.08 1.60 7.31
CA THR A 350 11.48 0.92 8.56
C THR A 350 11.97 -0.53 8.35
N ASN A 351 11.82 -1.07 7.13
CA ASN A 351 12.31 -2.39 6.74
C ASN A 351 13.69 -2.29 6.10
N VAL A 352 14.65 -1.72 6.80
CA VAL A 352 16.06 -1.69 6.38
C VAL A 352 16.86 -2.58 7.33
N PHE A 353 17.55 -3.58 6.76
CA PHE A 353 18.33 -4.58 7.50
C PHE A 353 19.82 -4.33 7.36
N ILE A 354 20.28 -3.76 6.23
CA ILE A 354 21.67 -3.39 5.94
C ILE A 354 21.71 -1.90 5.59
N GLY A 355 22.61 -1.15 6.20
CA GLY A 355 22.76 0.28 5.97
C GLY A 355 21.71 1.12 6.69
N LYS A 356 21.26 2.19 6.03
CA LYS A 356 20.30 3.17 6.56
C LYS A 356 19.25 3.53 5.51
N PHE A 357 18.08 3.91 5.97
CA PHE A 357 17.09 4.53 5.09
C PHE A 357 17.49 5.97 4.78
N HIS A 358 17.48 6.34 3.51
CA HIS A 358 17.72 7.70 3.02
C HIS A 358 16.41 8.27 2.48
N SER A 359 15.85 9.26 3.21
CA SER A 359 14.59 9.92 2.85
C SER A 359 14.83 10.92 1.71
N PHE A 360 13.96 10.89 0.70
CA PHE A 360 13.97 11.88 -0.40
C PHE A 360 13.76 13.31 0.11
N LYS A 361 12.87 13.50 1.09
CA LYS A 361 12.68 14.83 1.71
C LYS A 361 13.96 15.33 2.37
N ARG A 362 14.62 14.49 3.17
CA ARG A 362 15.86 14.88 3.83
C ARG A 362 16.94 15.27 2.81
N ALA A 363 17.14 14.46 1.79
CA ALA A 363 18.11 14.71 0.74
C ALA A 363 17.80 16.01 -0.01
N LEU A 364 16.53 16.23 -0.40
CA LEU A 364 16.10 17.47 -1.03
C LEU A 364 16.40 18.70 -0.16
N ARG A 365 16.07 18.65 1.13
CA ARG A 365 16.33 19.76 2.05
C ARG A 365 17.82 20.03 2.23
N ILE A 366 18.65 18.99 2.24
CA ILE A 366 20.11 19.14 2.27
C ILE A 366 20.62 19.81 0.99
N LEU A 367 20.13 19.40 -0.19
CA LEU A 367 20.49 20.02 -1.45
C LEU A 367 20.06 21.50 -1.51
N GLN A 368 18.86 21.83 -1.06
CA GLN A 368 18.37 23.22 -0.97
C GLN A 368 19.23 24.07 -0.04
N GLN A 369 19.77 23.50 1.05
CA GLN A 369 20.71 24.23 1.93
C GLN A 369 22.10 24.40 1.31
N LYS A 370 22.59 23.37 0.58
CA LYS A 370 23.91 23.42 -0.09
C LYS A 370 23.93 24.42 -1.25
N GLU A 371 22.83 24.47 -2.02
CA GLU A 371 22.68 25.26 -3.23
C GLU A 371 21.33 26.01 -3.24
N PRO A 372 21.22 27.11 -2.46
CA PRO A 372 19.98 27.86 -2.32
C PRO A 372 19.45 28.37 -3.68
N GLY A 373 18.17 28.16 -3.92
CA GLY A 373 17.48 28.56 -5.15
C GLY A 373 17.53 27.53 -6.28
N LEU A 374 18.48 26.59 -6.29
CA LEU A 374 18.63 25.65 -7.40
C LEU A 374 17.58 24.53 -7.37
N TYR A 375 17.18 24.07 -6.19
CA TYR A 375 16.23 22.94 -6.02
C TYR A 375 14.89 23.36 -5.42
N ASP A 376 14.59 24.67 -5.30
CA ASP A 376 13.38 25.16 -4.63
C ASP A 376 12.10 24.86 -5.43
N HIS A 377 12.24 24.62 -6.73
CA HIS A 377 11.14 24.25 -7.64
C HIS A 377 10.83 22.76 -7.67
N VAL A 378 11.60 21.92 -6.97
CA VAL A 378 11.37 20.47 -6.99
C VAL A 378 10.12 20.10 -6.22
N GLU A 379 9.21 19.40 -6.89
CA GLU A 379 7.97 18.87 -6.33
C GLU A 379 8.16 17.40 -5.94
N LEU A 380 7.96 17.10 -4.65
CA LEU A 380 8.10 15.75 -4.09
C LEU A 380 6.81 15.32 -3.39
N ALA A 381 6.35 14.11 -3.68
CA ALA A 381 5.34 13.39 -2.91
C ALA A 381 5.98 12.17 -2.25
N SER A 382 6.13 12.20 -0.92
CA SER A 382 6.65 11.07 -0.12
C SER A 382 5.50 10.26 0.45
N LEU A 383 5.43 8.95 0.12
CA LEU A 383 4.30 8.07 0.47
C LEU A 383 4.70 7.05 1.55
N ASN A 384 3.77 6.77 2.46
CA ASN A 384 3.94 5.79 3.52
C ASN A 384 2.64 5.01 3.81
N SER A 385 2.77 3.88 4.54
CA SER A 385 1.64 3.01 4.90
C SER A 385 1.90 2.22 6.18
N VAL A 386 0.85 1.99 6.97
CA VAL A 386 0.89 1.06 8.12
C VAL A 386 0.89 -0.42 7.69
N SER A 387 0.73 -0.70 6.39
CA SER A 387 0.68 -2.07 5.86
C SER A 387 2.04 -2.79 5.90
N LYS A 388 3.12 -2.05 6.01
CA LYS A 388 4.51 -2.53 5.95
C LYS A 388 5.22 -2.23 7.27
N GLY A 389 6.53 -2.21 7.25
CA GLY A 389 7.32 -2.03 8.46
C GLY A 389 7.24 -3.26 9.38
N MET A 390 7.54 -3.04 10.63
CA MET A 390 7.40 -4.06 11.69
C MET A 390 5.94 -4.16 12.16
N VAL A 391 5.10 -3.23 11.77
CA VAL A 391 3.69 -3.14 12.19
C VAL A 391 2.80 -4.12 11.43
N GLY A 392 2.87 -4.12 10.10
CA GLY A 392 2.16 -5.08 9.27
C GLY A 392 0.64 -5.07 9.40
N GLU A 393 0.02 -3.91 9.60
CA GLU A 393 -1.42 -3.75 9.83
C GLU A 393 -2.20 -3.49 8.53
N CYS A 394 -2.00 -4.37 7.54
CA CYS A 394 -2.53 -4.21 6.18
C CYS A 394 -4.06 -4.01 6.12
N GLY A 395 -4.80 -4.65 7.03
CA GLY A 395 -6.26 -4.65 7.06
C GLY A 395 -6.87 -3.33 7.53
N HIS A 396 -6.16 -2.53 8.31
CA HIS A 396 -6.64 -1.26 8.84
C HIS A 396 -6.68 -0.14 7.80
N ARG A 397 -6.06 -0.33 6.63
CA ARG A 397 -6.10 0.59 5.49
C ARG A 397 -5.76 2.02 5.87
N ALA A 398 -4.53 2.27 6.31
CA ALA A 398 -4.03 3.60 6.61
C ALA A 398 -2.65 3.84 6.01
N GLY A 399 -2.37 5.10 5.74
CA GLY A 399 -1.11 5.63 5.23
C GLY A 399 -1.19 7.14 5.14
N TYR A 400 -0.17 7.73 4.59
CA TYR A 400 -0.13 9.17 4.31
C TYR A 400 0.80 9.46 3.12
N PHE A 401 0.64 10.62 2.55
CA PHE A 401 1.68 11.26 1.77
C PHE A 401 1.95 12.68 2.28
N GLU A 402 3.19 13.12 2.13
CA GLU A 402 3.64 14.49 2.34
C GLU A 402 3.94 15.13 1.00
N LEU A 403 3.46 16.35 0.78
CA LEU A 403 3.78 17.17 -0.39
C LEU A 403 4.84 18.21 -0.03
N VAL A 404 5.93 18.26 -0.78
CA VAL A 404 7.02 19.22 -0.60
C VAL A 404 7.22 19.98 -1.91
N GLY A 405 7.18 21.32 -1.85
CA GLY A 405 7.39 22.17 -3.01
C GLY A 405 6.22 22.30 -3.98
N TRP A 406 5.05 21.73 -3.65
CA TRP A 406 3.88 21.76 -4.52
C TRP A 406 3.16 23.11 -4.50
N ASP A 407 2.71 23.51 -5.67
CA ASP A 407 1.87 24.70 -5.84
C ASP A 407 0.57 24.60 -5.03
N GLN A 408 0.17 25.71 -4.37
CA GLN A 408 -1.00 25.73 -3.49
C GLN A 408 -2.33 25.55 -4.25
N GLU A 409 -2.41 26.01 -5.49
CA GLU A 409 -3.62 25.83 -6.31
C GLU A 409 -3.75 24.36 -6.72
N VAL A 410 -2.64 23.67 -7.01
CA VAL A 410 -2.61 22.24 -7.27
C VAL A 410 -2.99 21.46 -6.01
N GLN A 411 -2.45 21.82 -4.84
CA GLN A 411 -2.86 21.21 -3.56
C GLN A 411 -4.37 21.37 -3.29
N ALA A 412 -4.95 22.53 -3.65
CA ALA A 412 -6.39 22.75 -3.54
C ALA A 412 -7.19 21.80 -4.46
N GLN A 413 -6.68 21.46 -5.65
CA GLN A 413 -7.33 20.47 -6.53
C GLN A 413 -7.17 19.03 -5.97
N ILE A 414 -6.01 18.69 -5.40
CA ILE A 414 -5.82 17.41 -4.69
C ILE A 414 -6.83 17.32 -3.54
N TYR A 415 -6.96 18.36 -2.73
CA TYR A 415 -7.94 18.40 -1.64
C TYR A 415 -9.38 18.19 -2.13
N LYS A 416 -9.76 18.85 -3.22
CA LYS A 416 -11.07 18.67 -3.85
C LYS A 416 -11.28 17.23 -4.31
N LEU A 417 -10.29 16.63 -4.97
CA LEU A 417 -10.35 15.24 -5.45
C LEU A 417 -10.55 14.25 -4.29
N ILE A 418 -9.73 14.33 -3.24
CA ILE A 418 -9.86 13.44 -2.10
C ILE A 418 -11.18 13.64 -1.34
N SER A 419 -11.75 14.86 -1.37
CA SER A 419 -13.03 15.15 -0.73
C SER A 419 -14.22 14.45 -1.40
N ILE A 420 -14.09 14.05 -2.67
CA ILE A 420 -15.08 13.20 -3.35
C ILE A 420 -15.21 11.83 -2.65
N MET A 421 -14.11 11.33 -2.09
CA MET A 421 -14.06 10.05 -1.36
C MET A 421 -14.30 10.21 0.15
N LEU A 422 -14.67 11.41 0.61
CA LEU A 422 -14.92 11.82 1.99
C LEU A 422 -13.66 11.85 2.85
N CYS A 423 -13.31 10.77 3.53
CA CYS A 423 -12.09 10.69 4.36
C CYS A 423 -11.55 9.25 4.43
N PRO A 424 -10.29 9.06 4.81
CA PRO A 424 -9.76 7.73 5.12
C PRO A 424 -10.48 7.11 6.34
N PRO A 425 -10.47 5.77 6.51
CA PRO A 425 -11.04 5.11 7.68
C PRO A 425 -10.49 5.69 8.98
N VAL A 426 -11.38 6.18 9.88
CA VAL A 426 -10.94 6.90 11.10
C VAL A 426 -10.20 5.98 12.05
N ILE A 427 -10.60 4.71 12.17
CA ILE A 427 -9.85 3.73 12.96
C ILE A 427 -8.43 3.51 12.41
N GLY A 428 -8.28 3.52 11.09
CA GLY A 428 -6.96 3.47 10.43
C GLY A 428 -6.12 4.71 10.72
N GLN A 429 -6.73 5.89 10.78
CA GLN A 429 -6.05 7.12 11.18
C GLN A 429 -5.57 7.03 12.64
N CYS A 430 -6.39 6.51 13.55
CA CYS A 430 -5.99 6.27 14.94
C CYS A 430 -4.78 5.32 15.01
N LEU A 431 -4.81 4.23 14.26
CA LEU A 431 -3.65 3.33 14.18
C LEU A 431 -2.41 4.04 13.63
N LEU A 432 -2.55 4.85 12.58
CA LEU A 432 -1.42 5.57 12.02
C LEU A 432 -0.76 6.49 13.06
N GLU A 433 -1.55 7.16 13.89
CA GLU A 433 -1.02 7.95 15.00
C GLU A 433 -0.17 7.11 15.94
N LEU A 434 -0.65 5.92 16.33
CA LEU A 434 0.10 5.01 17.20
C LEU A 434 1.42 4.53 16.57
N VAL A 435 1.45 4.38 15.25
CA VAL A 435 2.65 3.95 14.51
C VAL A 435 3.70 5.06 14.44
N VAL A 436 3.28 6.31 14.20
CA VAL A 436 4.22 7.45 14.09
C VAL A 436 4.58 8.06 15.45
N ASN A 437 3.81 7.76 16.48
CA ASN A 437 4.05 8.22 17.85
C ASN A 437 3.89 7.07 18.86
N PRO A 438 4.74 6.03 18.77
CA PRO A 438 4.67 4.86 19.65
C PRO A 438 5.10 5.19 21.07
N PRO A 439 4.94 4.25 22.04
CA PRO A 439 5.44 4.41 23.39
C PRO A 439 6.93 4.77 23.43
N LYS A 440 7.29 5.73 24.28
CA LYS A 440 8.65 6.24 24.46
C LYS A 440 9.28 5.69 25.74
N LYS A 441 10.59 5.72 25.81
CA LYS A 441 11.33 5.30 27.01
C LYS A 441 10.81 6.06 28.24
N GLY A 442 10.30 5.32 29.22
CA GLY A 442 9.65 5.85 30.41
C GLY A 442 8.13 5.67 30.43
N ASP A 443 7.50 5.41 29.29
CA ASP A 443 6.08 5.05 29.24
C ASP A 443 5.84 3.62 29.75
N PRO A 444 4.74 3.34 30.46
CA PRO A 444 4.44 2.02 31.00
C PRO A 444 4.41 0.90 29.94
N SER A 445 3.99 1.19 28.71
CA SER A 445 3.93 0.20 27.61
C SER A 445 5.26 0.05 26.85
N TYR A 446 6.26 0.93 27.11
CA TYR A 446 7.48 0.98 26.28
C TYR A 446 8.23 -0.34 26.21
N HIS A 447 8.42 -1.01 27.35
CA HIS A 447 9.23 -2.23 27.42
C HIS A 447 8.63 -3.34 26.54
N GLN A 448 7.33 -3.58 26.71
CA GLN A 448 6.60 -4.59 25.92
C GLN A 448 6.58 -4.22 24.42
N TYR A 449 6.26 -2.97 24.10
CA TYR A 449 6.32 -2.48 22.72
C TYR A 449 7.69 -2.69 22.08
N HIS A 450 8.74 -2.35 22.81
CA HIS A 450 10.13 -2.48 22.32
C HIS A 450 10.50 -3.95 22.07
N GLU A 451 10.16 -4.84 22.97
CA GLU A 451 10.40 -6.29 22.81
C GLU A 451 9.64 -6.86 21.62
N GLU A 452 8.34 -6.58 21.51
CA GLU A 452 7.50 -7.05 20.40
C GLU A 452 8.04 -6.54 19.05
N TYR A 453 8.35 -5.26 18.95
CA TYR A 453 8.89 -4.63 17.73
C TYR A 453 10.23 -5.25 17.30
N HIS A 454 11.16 -5.40 18.24
CA HIS A 454 12.49 -5.95 17.95
C HIS A 454 12.45 -7.46 17.70
N SER A 455 11.55 -8.20 18.33
CA SER A 455 11.32 -9.63 18.04
C SER A 455 10.85 -9.82 16.60
N ILE A 456 9.90 -9.00 16.13
CA ILE A 456 9.45 -9.02 14.73
C ILE A 456 10.62 -8.73 13.79
N LYS A 457 11.38 -7.65 14.04
CA LYS A 457 12.53 -7.27 13.22
C LYS A 457 13.56 -8.39 13.13
N HIS A 458 13.95 -8.95 14.27
CA HIS A 458 14.93 -10.04 14.34
C HIS A 458 14.44 -11.28 13.60
N GLY A 459 13.18 -11.67 13.81
CA GLY A 459 12.59 -12.82 13.12
C GLY A 459 12.53 -12.64 11.59
N LEU A 460 12.25 -11.43 11.11
CA LEU A 460 12.31 -11.11 9.67
C LEU A 460 13.73 -11.24 9.13
N GLN A 461 14.71 -10.70 9.84
CA GLN A 461 16.10 -10.75 9.43
C GLN A 461 16.63 -12.19 9.38
N GLN A 462 16.32 -13.01 10.39
CA GLN A 462 16.71 -14.44 10.41
C GLN A 462 16.14 -15.20 9.20
N ARG A 463 14.86 -15.00 8.87
CA ARG A 463 14.24 -15.66 7.71
C ARG A 463 14.79 -15.16 6.38
N ALA A 464 15.07 -13.86 6.28
CA ALA A 464 15.71 -13.27 5.10
C ALA A 464 17.09 -13.89 4.85
N THR A 465 17.92 -13.97 5.89
CA THR A 465 19.25 -14.60 5.81
C THR A 465 19.14 -16.09 5.45
N ALA A 466 18.23 -16.84 6.07
CA ALA A 466 18.07 -18.28 5.78
C ALA A 466 17.66 -18.54 4.32
N LEU A 467 16.80 -17.68 3.75
CA LEU A 467 16.42 -17.77 2.34
C LEU A 467 17.59 -17.38 1.41
N TYR A 468 18.28 -16.31 1.73
CA TYR A 468 19.47 -15.87 1.01
C TYR A 468 20.52 -16.99 0.96
N ASP A 469 20.90 -17.55 2.10
CA ASP A 469 21.85 -18.66 2.21
C ASP A 469 21.42 -19.92 1.45
N ALA A 470 20.12 -20.15 1.34
CA ALA A 470 19.58 -21.27 0.57
C ALA A 470 19.72 -21.02 -0.94
N PHE A 471 19.37 -19.82 -1.41
CA PHE A 471 19.45 -19.46 -2.83
C PHE A 471 20.88 -19.42 -3.35
N GLU A 472 21.83 -18.93 -2.57
CA GLU A 472 23.27 -18.97 -2.88
C GLU A 472 23.79 -20.38 -3.19
N ARG A 473 23.12 -21.41 -2.68
CA ARG A 473 23.47 -22.83 -2.91
C ARG A 473 22.66 -23.52 -4.01
N MET A 474 21.69 -22.83 -4.59
CA MET A 474 20.86 -23.38 -5.68
C MET A 474 21.53 -23.15 -7.04
N GLU A 475 21.66 -24.20 -7.83
CA GLU A 475 22.25 -24.13 -9.19
C GLU A 475 21.47 -23.13 -10.06
N GLY A 476 22.18 -22.18 -10.68
CA GLY A 476 21.56 -21.22 -11.60
C GLY A 476 20.68 -20.16 -10.93
N VAL A 477 20.73 -20.02 -9.62
CA VAL A 477 20.07 -18.95 -8.88
C VAL A 477 21.11 -17.92 -8.42
N GLU A 478 20.85 -16.65 -8.69
CA GLU A 478 21.66 -15.52 -8.23
C GLU A 478 20.77 -14.56 -7.45
N VAL A 479 21.20 -14.10 -6.28
CA VAL A 479 20.42 -13.25 -5.40
C VAL A 479 21.30 -12.23 -4.69
N GLY A 480 20.84 -10.98 -4.58
CA GLY A 480 21.50 -9.96 -3.77
C GLY A 480 21.18 -10.11 -2.28
N GLU A 481 22.06 -9.56 -1.43
CA GLU A 481 21.82 -9.52 0.01
C GLU A 481 20.49 -8.81 0.34
N PRO A 482 19.73 -9.28 1.37
CA PRO A 482 18.46 -8.68 1.76
C PRO A 482 18.68 -7.33 2.48
N GLN A 483 18.85 -6.27 1.73
CA GLN A 483 19.10 -4.93 2.27
C GLN A 483 17.88 -4.35 2.97
N GLY A 484 16.68 -4.57 2.38
CA GLY A 484 15.46 -3.99 2.90
C GLY A 484 14.18 -4.67 2.42
N SER A 485 13.05 -4.01 2.60
CA SER A 485 11.69 -4.45 2.27
C SER A 485 11.26 -5.76 2.96
N MET A 486 10.56 -6.64 2.25
CA MET A 486 10.06 -7.93 2.74
C MET A 486 10.29 -9.05 1.73
N TYR A 487 11.13 -8.79 0.72
CA TYR A 487 11.24 -9.64 -0.46
C TYR A 487 12.68 -9.90 -0.85
N LEU A 488 12.85 -11.05 -1.53
CA LEU A 488 14.01 -11.35 -2.38
C LEU A 488 13.51 -11.50 -3.81
N PHE A 489 14.35 -11.09 -4.77
CA PHE A 489 14.07 -11.16 -6.20
C PHE A 489 15.24 -11.80 -6.95
N PRO A 490 15.43 -13.12 -6.77
CA PRO A 490 16.52 -13.85 -7.41
C PRO A 490 16.33 -13.94 -8.92
N THR A 491 17.44 -13.88 -9.65
CA THR A 491 17.53 -14.35 -11.03
C THR A 491 17.59 -15.86 -11.04
N ILE A 492 16.95 -16.50 -12.02
CA ILE A 492 17.02 -17.94 -12.24
C ILE A 492 17.40 -18.27 -13.67
N ARG A 493 18.42 -19.12 -13.85
CA ARG A 493 18.81 -19.67 -15.15
C ARG A 493 18.27 -21.09 -15.27
N LEU A 494 17.34 -21.28 -16.18
CA LEU A 494 16.69 -22.58 -16.41
C LEU A 494 17.37 -23.32 -17.56
N PRO A 495 17.44 -24.67 -17.50
CA PRO A 495 17.89 -25.49 -18.61
C PRO A 495 17.04 -25.26 -19.87
N GLU A 496 17.63 -25.38 -21.05
CA GLU A 496 16.94 -25.17 -22.33
C GLU A 496 15.69 -26.05 -22.49
N LYS A 497 15.75 -27.31 -22.01
CA LYS A 497 14.57 -28.21 -22.04
C LYS A 497 13.43 -27.71 -21.14
N ALA A 498 13.74 -27.04 -20.02
CA ALA A 498 12.71 -26.42 -19.17
C ALA A 498 12.08 -25.22 -19.87
N VAL A 499 12.89 -24.39 -20.54
CA VAL A 499 12.42 -23.25 -21.34
C VAL A 499 11.53 -23.75 -22.49
N GLN A 500 11.91 -24.85 -23.17
CA GLN A 500 11.09 -25.44 -24.22
C GLN A 500 9.77 -26.01 -23.66
N ALA A 501 9.83 -26.72 -22.53
CA ALA A 501 8.62 -27.26 -21.89
C ALA A 501 7.64 -26.14 -21.44
N ALA A 502 8.17 -24.99 -21.03
CA ALA A 502 7.34 -23.81 -20.72
C ALA A 502 6.64 -23.29 -21.97
N LYS A 503 7.36 -23.15 -23.10
CA LYS A 503 6.79 -22.74 -24.40
C LYS A 503 5.71 -23.70 -24.87
N ASP A 504 5.96 -24.99 -24.77
CA ASP A 504 5.00 -26.05 -25.16
C ASP A 504 3.72 -26.01 -24.30
N ALA A 505 3.85 -25.56 -23.04
CA ALA A 505 2.74 -25.30 -22.13
C ALA A 505 2.06 -23.92 -22.31
N GLY A 506 2.54 -23.10 -23.25
CA GLY A 506 2.03 -21.73 -23.47
C GLY A 506 2.30 -20.78 -22.31
N LYS A 507 3.40 -20.97 -21.58
CA LYS A 507 3.80 -20.20 -20.40
C LYS A 507 5.14 -19.51 -20.59
N ASN A 508 5.36 -18.39 -19.85
CA ASN A 508 6.71 -17.88 -19.66
C ASN A 508 7.53 -18.87 -18.83
N PRO A 509 8.83 -18.97 -19.02
CA PRO A 509 9.66 -19.92 -18.28
C PRO A 509 9.65 -19.72 -16.76
N ASP A 510 9.61 -18.47 -16.27
CA ASP A 510 9.49 -18.13 -14.86
C ASP A 510 8.11 -18.51 -14.27
N ASP A 511 7.01 -18.27 -15.01
CA ASP A 511 5.66 -18.75 -14.66
C ASP A 511 5.63 -20.27 -14.54
N PHE A 512 6.23 -20.97 -15.51
CA PHE A 512 6.28 -22.42 -15.53
C PHE A 512 7.02 -22.98 -14.30
N TYR A 513 8.21 -22.43 -13.98
CA TYR A 513 8.94 -22.82 -12.78
C TYR A 513 8.12 -22.59 -11.50
N CYS A 514 7.52 -21.41 -11.35
CA CYS A 514 6.72 -21.06 -10.17
C CYS A 514 5.48 -21.97 -10.02
N LEU A 515 4.81 -22.33 -11.14
CA LEU A 515 3.68 -23.27 -11.13
C LEU A 515 4.12 -24.67 -10.70
N ARG A 516 5.25 -25.19 -11.23
CA ARG A 516 5.79 -26.49 -10.84
C ARG A 516 6.23 -26.52 -9.38
N LEU A 517 6.81 -25.42 -8.87
CA LEU A 517 7.14 -25.28 -7.45
C LEU A 517 5.88 -25.37 -6.59
N LEU A 518 4.83 -24.65 -6.94
CA LEU A 518 3.55 -24.69 -6.22
C LEU A 518 2.94 -26.10 -6.24
N ASP A 519 2.93 -26.76 -7.40
CA ASP A 519 2.34 -28.10 -7.59
C ASP A 519 3.07 -29.18 -6.79
N ALA A 520 4.38 -29.09 -6.67
CA ALA A 520 5.20 -30.08 -5.99
C ALA A 520 5.34 -29.85 -4.48
N THR A 521 5.25 -28.60 -4.03
CA THR A 521 5.65 -28.26 -2.65
C THR A 521 4.62 -27.46 -1.86
N GLY A 522 3.61 -26.92 -2.52
CA GLY A 522 2.67 -25.98 -1.90
C GLY A 522 3.25 -24.57 -1.70
N ILE A 523 4.47 -24.27 -2.18
CA ILE A 523 5.09 -22.94 -2.03
C ILE A 523 4.63 -22.04 -3.17
N CYS A 524 3.92 -20.97 -2.83
CA CYS A 524 3.41 -19.98 -3.78
C CYS A 524 4.32 -18.74 -3.79
N VAL A 525 4.91 -18.43 -4.93
CA VAL A 525 5.75 -17.25 -5.20
C VAL A 525 5.14 -16.41 -6.32
N VAL A 526 5.78 -15.33 -6.75
CA VAL A 526 5.34 -14.53 -7.90
C VAL A 526 6.43 -14.56 -8.97
N PRO A 527 6.13 -14.91 -10.24
CA PRO A 527 7.10 -14.87 -11.32
C PRO A 527 7.55 -13.44 -11.62
N GLY A 528 8.78 -13.28 -12.07
CA GLY A 528 9.41 -11.99 -12.35
C GLY A 528 8.71 -11.19 -13.44
N SER A 529 8.18 -11.88 -14.45
CA SER A 529 7.39 -11.30 -15.53
C SER A 529 6.24 -10.43 -15.03
N GLY A 530 5.69 -10.73 -13.84
CA GLY A 530 4.63 -9.94 -13.20
C GLY A 530 5.06 -8.57 -12.65
N PHE A 531 6.36 -8.29 -12.57
CA PHE A 531 6.93 -7.01 -12.11
C PHE A 531 7.59 -6.21 -13.23
N GLY A 532 7.62 -6.78 -14.45
CA GLY A 532 8.50 -6.36 -15.52
C GLY A 532 9.93 -6.82 -15.26
N GLN A 533 10.63 -7.14 -16.33
CA GLN A 533 12.04 -7.57 -16.28
C GLN A 533 12.70 -7.29 -17.62
N LYS A 534 14.04 -7.25 -17.65
CA LYS A 534 14.76 -7.14 -18.93
C LYS A 534 14.42 -8.33 -19.82
N PRO A 535 14.35 -8.16 -21.16
CA PRO A 535 14.26 -9.28 -22.08
C PRO A 535 15.35 -10.33 -21.79
N ASP A 536 14.99 -11.60 -21.94
CA ASP A 536 15.88 -12.75 -21.75
C ASP A 536 16.43 -12.96 -20.31
N THR A 537 15.88 -12.25 -19.33
CA THR A 537 16.11 -12.54 -17.91
C THR A 537 14.90 -13.21 -17.27
N LEU A 538 15.12 -14.08 -16.30
CA LEU A 538 14.08 -14.80 -15.59
C LEU A 538 14.26 -14.60 -14.09
N HIS A 539 13.18 -14.26 -13.41
CA HIS A 539 13.18 -14.01 -11.97
C HIS A 539 11.98 -14.62 -11.29
N PHE A 540 12.01 -14.65 -9.96
CA PHE A 540 10.82 -14.81 -9.14
C PHE A 540 10.93 -13.92 -7.90
N ARG A 541 9.79 -13.44 -7.40
CA ARG A 541 9.75 -12.75 -6.11
C ARG A 541 9.24 -13.69 -5.03
N THR A 542 9.96 -13.77 -3.93
CA THR A 542 9.53 -14.42 -2.71
C THR A 542 9.53 -13.45 -1.53
N THR A 543 8.62 -13.67 -0.55
CA THR A 543 8.68 -12.96 0.74
C THR A 543 9.28 -13.88 1.80
N PHE A 544 10.00 -13.29 2.75
CA PHE A 544 10.49 -13.96 3.95
C PHE A 544 9.57 -13.75 5.17
N LEU A 545 8.27 -13.48 4.91
CA LEU A 545 7.27 -13.33 5.98
C LEU A 545 6.78 -14.68 6.52
N ALA A 546 6.78 -15.73 5.72
CA ALA A 546 6.28 -17.04 6.11
C ALA A 546 7.00 -17.54 7.39
N PRO A 547 6.24 -18.07 8.37
CA PRO A 547 6.82 -18.50 9.66
C PRO A 547 7.74 -19.72 9.49
N GLY A 548 8.77 -19.79 10.33
CA GLY A 548 9.76 -20.87 10.29
C GLY A 548 10.68 -20.81 9.06
N THR A 549 11.53 -21.80 8.95
CA THR A 549 12.49 -21.97 7.84
C THR A 549 12.47 -23.39 7.25
N ASP A 550 11.71 -24.31 7.84
CA ASP A 550 11.68 -25.72 7.44
C ASP A 550 11.19 -25.92 6.00
N TRP A 551 10.29 -25.04 5.54
CA TRP A 551 9.74 -25.07 4.18
C TRP A 551 10.81 -24.75 3.12
N ILE A 552 11.92 -24.08 3.48
CA ILE A 552 13.02 -23.76 2.56
C ILE A 552 13.66 -25.06 2.05
N GLY A 553 13.80 -26.09 2.91
CA GLY A 553 14.31 -27.39 2.52
C GLY A 553 13.47 -28.10 1.44
N ARG A 554 12.14 -27.91 1.47
CA ARG A 554 11.26 -28.42 0.40
C ARG A 554 11.53 -27.72 -0.95
N TRP A 555 11.82 -26.42 -0.91
CA TRP A 555 12.14 -25.65 -2.11
C TRP A 555 13.48 -26.09 -2.71
N THR A 556 14.55 -26.16 -1.89
CA THR A 556 15.87 -26.59 -2.38
C THR A 556 15.85 -27.98 -2.99
N LYS A 557 15.13 -28.93 -2.37
CA LYS A 557 14.92 -30.28 -2.91
C LYS A 557 14.19 -30.25 -4.26
N PHE A 558 13.06 -29.55 -4.34
CA PHE A 558 12.33 -29.39 -5.58
C PHE A 558 13.19 -28.79 -6.69
N HIS A 559 13.95 -27.73 -6.36
CA HIS A 559 14.80 -27.05 -7.33
C HIS A 559 15.83 -28.01 -7.93
N HIS A 560 16.49 -28.79 -7.10
CA HIS A 560 17.46 -29.79 -7.55
C HIS A 560 16.81 -30.85 -8.46
N GLU A 561 15.68 -31.41 -8.04
CA GLU A 561 14.92 -32.39 -8.83
C GLU A 561 14.43 -31.79 -10.17
N PHE A 562 14.03 -30.52 -10.16
CA PHE A 562 13.59 -29.81 -11.37
C PHE A 562 14.76 -29.62 -12.34
N MET A 563 15.92 -29.13 -11.86
CA MET A 563 17.11 -28.93 -12.70
C MET A 563 17.57 -30.25 -13.30
N ASP A 564 17.65 -31.33 -12.53
CA ASP A 564 18.03 -32.67 -13.01
C ASP A 564 17.05 -33.24 -14.06
N LYS A 565 15.77 -33.03 -13.87
CA LYS A 565 14.73 -33.48 -14.82
C LYS A 565 14.86 -32.82 -16.20
N TYR A 566 15.28 -31.56 -16.24
CA TYR A 566 15.34 -30.78 -17.48
C TYR A 566 16.77 -30.55 -18.01
N ARG A 567 17.80 -31.11 -17.37
CA ARG A 567 19.21 -31.11 -17.85
C ARG A 567 19.42 -32.06 -19.06
#